data_54a170834ef13ba2057f1e0f017e8300
#
_entry.id   54a170834ef13ba2057f1e0f017e8300
#
_cell.length_a   1.000
_cell.length_b   1.000
_cell.length_c   1.000
_cell.angle_alpha   90.00
_cell.angle_beta   90.00
_cell.angle_gamma   90.00
#
_symmetry.space_group_name_H-M   'P 1'
#
loop_
_entity.id
_entity.type
_entity.pdbx_description
1 polymer ?
#
loop_
_entity_poly.entity_id
_entity_poly.type
_entity_poly.pdbx_seq_one_letter_code
_entity_poly.pdbx_strand_id
1 'polypeptide(L)'
;MTGTGAGNKPLSHGLIIRWSDVFEPESILIEDPFAVRESILATRSREAVVSGLRQVELYTYVSKACGATGFSTGIAKFKPGAHLPYHAHKFSEAVTILEGRARVLVEGRVYRLGQYDCAHLPSGVAHQVENEDPEGELVCHWAFATSTPVRELIDRQFPIDDRGFGNPTSADPETIVRYESDAIYELSKDAFFLDLFARRFGAVGICGGHGRFLPDASLPCHIHDFDESITIIKGTAMCLVQGRRYELSDCDTAFIPKGLPHRFLNLSDDEMSMVWVYAGSEPDRRIVDAHYCSGELTWPGADLA
;
A
#
# COMPACT_ATOMS: atom_id res chain seq x y z
N MET A 1 28.94 -8.62 29.85
CA MET A 1 28.36 -7.33 29.37
C MET A 1 27.08 -7.68 28.64
N THR A 2 25.99 -7.38 29.28
CA THR A 2 24.65 -7.80 28.90
C THR A 2 24.04 -6.77 27.96
N GLY A 3 23.91 -7.13 26.69
CA GLY A 3 23.15 -6.33 25.72
C GLY A 3 21.66 -6.53 25.97
N THR A 4 21.00 -5.51 26.52
CA THR A 4 19.56 -5.45 26.67
C THR A 4 18.93 -5.23 25.29
N GLY A 5 18.33 -6.26 24.73
CA GLY A 5 17.45 -6.13 23.57
C GLY A 5 16.28 -5.23 23.94
N ALA A 6 16.18 -4.08 23.29
CA ALA A 6 14.98 -3.25 23.36
C ALA A 6 13.84 -4.01 22.70
N GLY A 7 12.99 -4.63 23.51
CA GLY A 7 11.74 -5.20 23.03
C GLY A 7 10.85 -4.06 22.54
N ASN A 8 10.50 -4.07 21.25
CA ASN A 8 9.49 -3.18 20.70
C ASN A 8 8.18 -3.39 21.46
N LYS A 9 7.84 -2.46 22.36
CA LYS A 9 6.49 -2.40 22.90
C LYS A 9 5.55 -2.01 21.75
N PRO A 10 4.40 -2.67 21.62
CA PRO A 10 3.37 -2.21 20.67
C PRO A 10 3.03 -0.74 20.98
N LEU A 11 2.83 0.04 19.91
CA LEU A 11 2.47 1.44 20.04
C LEU A 11 1.06 1.54 20.65
N SER A 12 0.94 2.24 21.76
CA SER A 12 -0.35 2.49 22.42
C SER A 12 -1.18 3.60 21.75
N HIS A 13 -0.70 4.15 20.65
CA HIS A 13 -1.33 5.24 19.89
C HIS A 13 -0.91 5.18 18.42
N GLY A 14 -1.70 5.79 17.55
CA GLY A 14 -1.41 5.85 16.12
C GLY A 14 -0.06 6.52 15.83
N LEU A 15 0.62 6.04 14.81
CA LEU A 15 1.87 6.60 14.30
C LEU A 15 1.59 7.33 12.98
N ILE A 16 2.05 8.57 12.90
CA ILE A 16 2.07 9.34 11.65
C ILE A 16 3.49 9.27 11.08
N ILE A 17 3.58 8.80 9.84
CA ILE A 17 4.83 8.75 9.08
C ILE A 17 4.73 9.81 8.00
N ARG A 18 5.58 10.82 8.09
CA ARG A 18 5.62 11.88 7.09
C ARG A 18 6.55 11.48 5.96
N TRP A 19 6.19 11.88 4.75
CA TRP A 19 7.07 11.72 3.60
C TRP A 19 8.47 12.30 3.84
N SER A 20 8.56 13.44 4.53
CA SER A 20 9.80 14.07 4.91
C SER A 20 10.66 13.28 5.91
N ASP A 21 10.07 12.31 6.63
CA ASP A 21 10.75 11.53 7.67
C ASP A 21 11.32 10.22 7.13
N VAL A 22 11.01 9.89 5.87
CA VAL A 22 11.56 8.73 5.16
C VAL A 22 12.89 9.15 4.53
N PHE A 23 13.98 9.01 5.28
CA PHE A 23 15.27 9.64 4.97
C PHE A 23 16.06 9.02 3.83
N GLU A 24 15.89 7.74 3.56
CA GLU A 24 16.65 7.05 2.50
C GLU A 24 15.74 6.02 1.82
N PRO A 25 15.61 6.07 0.48
CA PRO A 25 14.99 4.97 -0.21
C PRO A 25 15.81 3.71 0.03
N GLU A 26 15.18 2.63 0.46
CA GLU A 26 15.83 1.32 0.44
C GLU A 26 16.17 1.02 -1.02
N SER A 27 17.42 1.26 -1.40
CA SER A 27 17.92 0.82 -2.68
C SER A 27 17.93 -0.71 -2.66
N ILE A 28 17.08 -1.34 -3.45
CA ILE A 28 17.04 -2.81 -3.61
C ILE A 28 18.42 -3.41 -3.86
N LEU A 29 19.38 -2.59 -4.25
CA LEU A 29 20.73 -3.02 -4.62
C LEU A 29 21.73 -3.09 -3.48
N ILE A 30 21.48 -2.44 -2.35
CA ILE A 30 22.57 -2.22 -1.40
C ILE A 30 22.48 -3.14 -0.20
N GLU A 31 21.29 -3.57 0.24
CA GLU A 31 21.18 -4.23 1.53
C GLU A 31 20.17 -5.39 1.67
N ASP A 32 19.67 -5.98 0.61
CA ASP A 32 19.13 -7.33 0.70
C ASP A 32 20.19 -8.32 0.20
N PRO A 33 21.16 -8.66 1.04
CA PRO A 33 22.32 -9.44 0.61
C PRO A 33 21.99 -10.91 0.36
N PHE A 34 20.84 -11.41 0.77
CA PHE A 34 20.60 -12.85 0.80
C PHE A 34 19.60 -13.38 -0.22
N ALA A 35 18.55 -12.63 -0.59
CA ALA A 35 17.56 -13.13 -1.53
C ALA A 35 17.86 -12.77 -2.99
N VAL A 36 18.57 -11.68 -3.22
CA VAL A 36 18.81 -11.16 -4.57
C VAL A 36 20.14 -11.61 -5.17
N ARG A 37 21.14 -11.91 -4.34
CA ARG A 37 22.51 -12.14 -4.81
C ARG A 37 22.75 -13.44 -5.56
N GLU A 38 22.18 -14.53 -5.16
CA GLU A 38 22.51 -15.84 -5.77
C GLU A 38 21.74 -16.12 -7.06
N SER A 39 20.48 -15.70 -7.16
CA SER A 39 19.67 -15.96 -8.36
C SER A 39 19.94 -14.98 -9.51
N ILE A 40 20.28 -13.71 -9.22
CA ILE A 40 20.66 -12.75 -10.26
C ILE A 40 22.02 -13.08 -10.88
N LEU A 41 22.94 -13.65 -10.12
CA LEU A 41 24.28 -13.97 -10.62
C LEU A 41 24.31 -15.14 -11.59
N ALA A 42 23.27 -15.96 -11.64
CA ALA A 42 23.28 -17.19 -12.44
C ALA A 42 22.89 -17.00 -13.92
N THR A 43 22.18 -15.92 -14.33
CA THR A 43 21.44 -15.99 -15.60
C THR A 43 21.44 -14.76 -16.53
N ARG A 44 22.00 -13.60 -16.16
CA ARG A 44 22.11 -12.45 -17.09
C ARG A 44 23.39 -11.65 -16.87
N SER A 45 23.83 -10.93 -17.93
CA SER A 45 24.95 -10.01 -17.78
C SER A 45 24.69 -9.04 -16.64
N ARG A 46 25.59 -9.05 -15.69
CA ARG A 46 25.57 -8.30 -14.42
C ARG A 46 25.21 -6.81 -14.58
N GLU A 47 25.51 -6.23 -15.72
CA GLU A 47 25.32 -4.79 -16.00
C GLU A 47 23.86 -4.41 -16.32
N ALA A 48 23.10 -5.25 -17.02
CA ALA A 48 21.73 -4.92 -17.40
C ALA A 48 20.75 -5.01 -16.22
N VAL A 49 20.92 -5.98 -15.33
CA VAL A 49 20.09 -6.14 -14.14
C VAL A 49 20.40 -5.04 -13.12
N VAL A 50 21.68 -4.72 -12.93
CA VAL A 50 22.13 -3.65 -12.02
C VAL A 50 21.68 -2.28 -12.49
N SER A 51 21.64 -2.00 -13.81
CA SER A 51 21.18 -0.70 -14.32
C SER A 51 19.67 -0.52 -14.16
N GLY A 52 18.87 -1.55 -14.38
CA GLY A 52 17.41 -1.48 -14.20
C GLY A 52 16.98 -1.24 -12.73
N LEU A 53 17.63 -1.93 -11.81
CA LEU A 53 17.30 -1.80 -10.37
C LEU A 53 17.72 -0.46 -9.76
N ARG A 54 18.80 0.17 -10.24
CA ARG A 54 19.24 1.50 -9.76
C ARG A 54 18.26 2.63 -10.07
N GLN A 55 17.21 2.34 -10.82
CA GLN A 55 16.21 3.31 -11.24
C GLN A 55 14.87 3.11 -10.52
N VAL A 56 14.81 2.20 -9.54
CA VAL A 56 13.63 1.97 -8.69
C VAL A 56 13.99 2.26 -7.25
N GLU A 57 13.21 3.15 -6.63
CA GLU A 57 13.31 3.50 -5.22
C GLU A 57 12.10 2.92 -4.47
N LEU A 58 12.34 2.19 -3.39
CA LEU A 58 11.30 1.63 -2.54
C LEU A 58 11.33 2.30 -1.17
N TYR A 59 10.18 2.79 -0.76
CA TYR A 59 9.97 3.41 0.56
C TYR A 59 8.97 2.56 1.33
N THR A 60 9.37 2.08 2.50
CA THR A 60 8.49 1.34 3.41
C THR A 60 7.96 2.27 4.48
N TYR A 61 6.65 2.44 4.56
CA TYR A 61 6.00 3.29 5.57
C TYR A 61 5.54 2.47 6.77
N VAL A 62 4.78 1.43 6.52
CA VAL A 62 4.21 0.58 7.57
C VAL A 62 4.76 -0.83 7.43
N SER A 63 5.32 -1.35 8.51
CA SER A 63 5.86 -2.71 8.59
C SER A 63 6.02 -3.15 10.06
N LYS A 64 6.59 -4.32 10.29
CA LYS A 64 6.97 -4.78 11.62
C LYS A 64 7.85 -3.77 12.38
N ALA A 65 8.65 -2.96 11.67
CA ALA A 65 9.53 -1.96 12.30
C ALA A 65 8.76 -0.89 13.09
N CYS A 66 7.55 -0.53 12.68
CA CYS A 66 6.65 0.37 13.40
C CYS A 66 5.59 -0.34 14.25
N GLY A 67 5.68 -1.67 14.40
CA GLY A 67 4.77 -2.47 15.21
C GLY A 67 3.58 -3.06 14.44
N ALA A 68 3.50 -2.87 13.13
CA ALA A 68 2.40 -3.43 12.33
C ALA A 68 2.41 -4.97 12.35
N THR A 69 1.21 -5.55 12.33
CA THR A 69 0.99 -6.98 12.30
C THR A 69 0.18 -7.37 11.06
N GLY A 70 0.62 -8.39 10.35
CA GLY A 70 -0.11 -8.98 9.21
C GLY A 70 -0.01 -8.25 7.89
N PHE A 71 0.51 -7.01 7.84
CA PHE A 71 0.64 -6.26 6.60
C PHE A 71 1.85 -5.30 6.59
N SER A 72 2.19 -4.82 5.41
CA SER A 72 3.11 -3.70 5.21
C SER A 72 2.70 -2.89 3.99
N THR A 73 3.03 -1.59 4.01
CA THR A 73 2.71 -0.66 2.92
C THR A 73 3.86 0.30 2.66
N GLY A 74 3.86 0.86 1.45
CA GLY A 74 4.82 1.88 1.08
C GLY A 74 4.63 2.38 -0.35
N ILE A 75 5.62 3.12 -0.81
CA ILE A 75 5.66 3.72 -2.15
C ILE A 75 6.84 3.15 -2.93
N ALA A 76 6.64 2.91 -4.21
CA ALA A 76 7.69 2.61 -5.18
C ALA A 76 7.74 3.72 -6.23
N LYS A 77 8.92 4.24 -6.52
CA LYS A 77 9.18 5.20 -7.59
C LYS A 77 10.06 4.58 -8.66
N PHE A 78 9.63 4.69 -9.89
CA PHE A 78 10.36 4.16 -11.04
C PHE A 78 10.75 5.29 -11.96
N LYS A 79 12.04 5.42 -12.26
CA LYS A 79 12.52 6.31 -13.31
C LYS A 79 11.98 5.87 -14.68
N PRO A 80 12.05 6.73 -15.72
CA PRO A 80 11.66 6.36 -17.07
C PRO A 80 12.26 5.03 -17.54
N GLY A 81 11.39 4.10 -17.99
CA GLY A 81 11.79 2.78 -18.48
C GLY A 81 12.32 1.80 -17.42
N ALA A 82 12.30 2.19 -16.14
CA ALA A 82 12.73 1.32 -15.04
C ALA A 82 11.72 0.20 -14.78
N HIS A 83 12.20 -0.91 -14.25
CA HIS A 83 11.35 -2.05 -13.90
C HIS A 83 11.91 -2.83 -12.71
N LEU A 84 11.04 -3.50 -11.98
CA LEU A 84 11.41 -4.59 -11.08
C LEU A 84 11.53 -5.89 -11.90
N PRO A 85 12.53 -6.75 -11.64
CA PRO A 85 12.59 -8.06 -12.29
C PRO A 85 11.40 -8.93 -11.90
N TYR A 86 11.10 -9.96 -12.69
CA TYR A 86 10.10 -10.96 -12.32
C TYR A 86 10.39 -11.56 -10.94
N HIS A 87 9.40 -11.52 -10.08
CA HIS A 87 9.46 -12.05 -8.73
C HIS A 87 8.10 -12.60 -8.29
N ALA A 88 8.07 -13.30 -7.18
CA ALA A 88 6.87 -13.76 -6.54
C ALA A 88 6.97 -13.58 -5.03
N HIS A 89 5.82 -13.60 -4.36
CA HIS A 89 5.69 -13.56 -2.91
C HIS A 89 4.87 -14.74 -2.40
N LYS A 90 5.09 -15.13 -1.14
CA LYS A 90 4.26 -16.15 -0.45
C LYS A 90 3.01 -15.58 0.22
N PHE A 91 2.61 -14.37 -0.17
CA PHE A 91 1.48 -13.60 0.35
C PHE A 91 0.86 -12.78 -0.77
N SER A 92 -0.34 -12.25 -0.55
CA SER A 92 -0.99 -11.31 -1.48
C SER A 92 -0.25 -9.99 -1.54
N GLU A 93 -0.18 -9.42 -2.75
CA GLU A 93 0.30 -8.07 -3.01
C GLU A 93 -0.79 -7.26 -3.74
N ALA A 94 -0.86 -5.98 -3.47
CA ALA A 94 -1.62 -5.02 -4.26
C ALA A 94 -0.70 -3.87 -4.69
N VAL A 95 -0.77 -3.50 -5.97
CA VAL A 95 -0.03 -2.37 -6.56
C VAL A 95 -1.04 -1.40 -7.13
N THR A 96 -1.14 -0.21 -6.53
CA THR A 96 -2.02 0.88 -6.97
C THR A 96 -1.18 1.97 -7.62
N ILE A 97 -1.54 2.41 -8.81
CA ILE A 97 -0.82 3.45 -9.53
C ILE A 97 -1.23 4.82 -8.98
N LEU A 98 -0.28 5.61 -8.51
CA LEU A 98 -0.54 6.97 -8.01
C LEU A 98 -0.25 8.01 -9.07
N GLU A 99 0.81 7.82 -9.86
CA GLU A 99 1.24 8.74 -10.91
C GLU A 99 1.90 7.97 -12.05
N GLY A 100 1.75 8.44 -13.27
CA GLY A 100 2.33 7.83 -14.47
C GLY A 100 1.51 6.66 -15.03
N ARG A 101 2.17 5.78 -15.79
CA ARG A 101 1.56 4.59 -16.39
C ARG A 101 2.46 3.39 -16.22
N ALA A 102 1.88 2.31 -15.73
CA ALA A 102 2.59 1.05 -15.50
C ALA A 102 2.23 0.00 -16.56
N ARG A 103 3.22 -0.81 -16.93
CA ARG A 103 3.01 -2.16 -17.45
C ARG A 103 3.18 -3.14 -16.30
N VAL A 104 2.14 -3.88 -16.00
CA VAL A 104 2.18 -4.97 -15.04
C VAL A 104 2.14 -6.28 -15.82
N LEU A 105 3.19 -7.07 -15.66
CA LEU A 105 3.33 -8.37 -16.31
C LEU A 105 3.07 -9.47 -15.28
N VAL A 106 2.14 -10.35 -15.57
CA VAL A 106 1.76 -11.46 -14.70
C VAL A 106 1.86 -12.76 -15.50
N GLU A 107 2.92 -13.53 -15.27
CA GLU A 107 3.21 -14.77 -16.02
C GLU A 107 3.07 -14.62 -17.55
N GLY A 108 3.55 -13.47 -18.06
CA GLY A 108 3.53 -13.12 -19.49
C GLY A 108 2.29 -12.33 -19.94
N ARG A 109 1.21 -12.33 -19.20
CA ARG A 109 0.05 -11.44 -19.45
C ARG A 109 0.44 -10.01 -19.12
N VAL A 110 0.27 -9.09 -20.06
CA VAL A 110 0.69 -7.68 -19.93
C VAL A 110 -0.52 -6.78 -19.85
N TYR A 111 -0.63 -6.07 -18.74
CA TYR A 111 -1.70 -5.09 -18.49
C TYR A 111 -1.11 -3.69 -18.40
N ARG A 112 -1.78 -2.72 -19.02
CA ARG A 112 -1.46 -1.30 -18.83
C ARG A 112 -2.40 -0.70 -17.79
N LEU A 113 -1.81 -0.07 -16.78
CA LEU A 113 -2.53 0.55 -15.67
C LEU A 113 -2.25 2.06 -15.68
N GLY A 114 -3.31 2.84 -15.51
CA GLY A 114 -3.28 4.29 -15.31
C GLY A 114 -3.47 4.67 -13.85
N GLN A 115 -3.59 5.98 -13.60
CA GLN A 115 -3.75 6.52 -12.25
C GLN A 115 -4.95 5.91 -11.52
N TYR A 116 -4.71 5.46 -10.29
CA TYR A 116 -5.64 4.79 -9.37
C TYR A 116 -6.14 3.40 -9.81
N ASP A 117 -5.72 2.88 -10.96
CA ASP A 117 -5.87 1.46 -11.25
C ASP A 117 -5.06 0.63 -10.26
N CYS A 118 -5.53 -0.56 -9.95
CA CYS A 118 -4.85 -1.48 -9.04
C CYS A 118 -4.73 -2.88 -9.63
N ALA A 119 -3.56 -3.48 -9.48
CA ALA A 119 -3.33 -4.91 -9.69
C ALA A 119 -3.26 -5.61 -8.33
N HIS A 120 -4.11 -6.62 -8.10
CA HIS A 120 -3.96 -7.57 -7.01
C HIS A 120 -3.28 -8.83 -7.55
N LEU A 121 -2.21 -9.24 -6.87
CA LEU A 121 -1.32 -10.32 -7.23
C LEU A 121 -1.35 -11.38 -6.12
N PRO A 122 -1.96 -12.54 -6.35
CA PRO A 122 -2.04 -13.60 -5.35
C PRO A 122 -0.69 -14.21 -5.00
N SER A 123 -0.62 -14.86 -3.85
CA SER A 123 0.55 -15.61 -3.41
C SER A 123 1.05 -16.59 -4.48
N GLY A 124 2.35 -16.57 -4.75
CA GLY A 124 3.04 -17.47 -5.67
C GLY A 124 2.95 -17.10 -7.14
N VAL A 125 2.20 -16.07 -7.51
CA VAL A 125 2.05 -15.62 -8.90
C VAL A 125 3.25 -14.76 -9.28
N ALA A 126 3.98 -15.16 -10.32
CA ALA A 126 5.14 -14.42 -10.80
C ALA A 126 4.71 -13.14 -11.53
N HIS A 127 5.30 -12.03 -11.15
CA HIS A 127 4.93 -10.72 -11.73
C HIS A 127 6.12 -9.75 -11.82
N GLN A 128 5.90 -8.68 -12.56
CA GLN A 128 6.85 -7.60 -12.79
C GLN A 128 6.09 -6.29 -12.98
N VAL A 129 6.63 -5.20 -12.46
CA VAL A 129 6.11 -3.84 -12.69
C VAL A 129 7.16 -3.04 -13.44
N GLU A 130 6.74 -2.35 -14.49
CA GLU A 130 7.57 -1.51 -15.35
C GLU A 130 6.97 -0.12 -15.49
N ASN A 131 7.82 0.90 -15.54
CA ASN A 131 7.44 2.22 -16.01
C ASN A 131 7.47 2.24 -17.55
N GLU A 132 6.29 2.36 -18.17
CA GLU A 132 6.17 2.40 -19.64
C GLU A 132 6.47 3.80 -20.21
N ASP A 133 6.47 4.83 -19.36
CA ASP A 133 6.71 6.21 -19.79
C ASP A 133 8.22 6.42 -20.05
N PRO A 134 8.61 6.89 -21.24
CA PRO A 134 10.02 7.14 -21.56
C PRO A 134 10.57 8.44 -20.94
N GLU A 135 9.72 9.33 -20.44
CA GLU A 135 10.10 10.65 -19.93
C GLU A 135 9.64 10.92 -18.51
N GLY A 136 8.47 10.37 -18.11
CA GLY A 136 7.84 10.56 -16.81
C GLY A 136 8.20 9.49 -15.77
N GLU A 137 8.09 9.83 -14.51
CA GLU A 137 8.20 8.85 -13.41
C GLU A 137 6.90 8.06 -13.27
N LEU A 138 7.01 6.83 -12.76
CA LEU A 138 5.88 6.04 -12.27
C LEU A 138 5.96 5.99 -10.75
N VAL A 139 4.86 6.31 -10.08
CA VAL A 139 4.72 6.20 -8.63
C VAL A 139 3.61 5.22 -8.31
N CYS A 140 3.94 4.19 -7.52
CA CYS A 140 2.98 3.17 -7.08
C CYS A 140 2.91 3.13 -5.57
N HIS A 141 1.70 2.97 -5.03
CA HIS A 141 1.52 2.48 -3.66
C HIS A 141 1.47 0.95 -3.69
N TRP A 142 2.26 0.31 -2.84
CA TRP A 142 2.26 -1.14 -2.68
C TRP A 142 1.75 -1.55 -1.28
N ALA A 143 1.06 -2.69 -1.22
CA ALA A 143 0.58 -3.29 0.01
C ALA A 143 0.82 -4.80 -0.01
N PHE A 144 1.38 -5.37 1.05
CA PHE A 144 1.65 -6.79 1.22
C PHE A 144 0.90 -7.37 2.41
N ALA A 145 0.38 -8.59 2.27
CA ALA A 145 -0.26 -9.35 3.35
C ALA A 145 0.79 -9.98 4.30
N THR A 146 1.76 -9.21 4.72
CA THR A 146 2.80 -9.56 5.70
C THR A 146 3.46 -8.30 6.23
N SER A 147 3.87 -8.30 7.49
CA SER A 147 4.65 -7.20 8.07
C SER A 147 6.17 -7.32 7.82
N THR A 148 6.61 -8.43 7.20
CA THR A 148 8.01 -8.72 6.86
C THR A 148 8.11 -9.20 5.42
N PRO A 149 7.97 -8.29 4.43
CA PRO A 149 7.94 -8.68 3.02
C PRO A 149 9.29 -9.23 2.55
N VAL A 150 9.22 -10.27 1.74
CA VAL A 150 10.35 -10.88 1.04
C VAL A 150 9.97 -11.16 -0.40
N ARG A 151 10.94 -11.12 -1.32
CA ARG A 151 10.79 -11.44 -2.73
C ARG A 151 11.58 -12.70 -3.09
N GLU A 152 11.00 -13.52 -3.93
CA GLU A 152 11.67 -14.63 -4.60
C GLU A 152 11.80 -14.29 -6.08
N LEU A 153 13.03 -14.12 -6.56
CA LEU A 153 13.26 -13.81 -7.97
C LEU A 153 12.92 -15.02 -8.84
N ILE A 154 12.25 -14.75 -9.95
CA ILE A 154 11.81 -15.77 -10.89
C ILE A 154 12.64 -15.65 -12.17
N ASP A 155 13.52 -16.61 -12.38
CA ASP A 155 14.31 -16.74 -13.63
C ASP A 155 13.59 -17.67 -14.63
N ARG A 156 12.37 -17.28 -14.97
CA ARG A 156 11.56 -17.99 -15.95
C ARG A 156 11.06 -17.01 -16.99
N GLN A 157 11.19 -17.38 -18.26
CA GLN A 157 10.56 -16.65 -19.35
C GLN A 157 9.11 -17.09 -19.53
N PHE A 158 8.24 -16.12 -19.72
CA PHE A 158 6.83 -16.34 -19.98
C PHE A 158 6.51 -15.84 -21.40
N PRO A 159 5.73 -16.59 -22.21
CA PRO A 159 5.22 -16.09 -23.47
C PRO A 159 4.40 -14.81 -23.27
N ILE A 160 4.67 -13.80 -24.07
CA ILE A 160 3.96 -12.51 -23.96
C ILE A 160 2.55 -12.65 -24.51
N ASP A 161 1.59 -12.21 -23.71
CA ASP A 161 0.18 -12.06 -24.03
C ASP A 161 -0.25 -10.64 -23.67
N ASP A 162 -0.19 -9.73 -24.64
CA ASP A 162 -0.50 -8.31 -24.44
C ASP A 162 -2.01 -8.09 -24.36
N ARG A 163 -2.51 -7.87 -23.15
CA ARG A 163 -3.91 -7.58 -22.83
C ARG A 163 -4.24 -6.08 -22.89
N GLY A 164 -3.23 -5.22 -23.04
CA GLY A 164 -3.39 -3.77 -23.10
C GLY A 164 -4.12 -3.19 -21.89
N PHE A 165 -5.21 -2.47 -22.12
CA PHE A 165 -6.11 -1.94 -21.08
C PHE A 165 -7.25 -2.91 -20.73
N GLY A 166 -7.22 -4.15 -21.22
CA GLY A 166 -8.19 -5.19 -20.87
C GLY A 166 -8.06 -5.64 -19.41
N ASN A 167 -9.03 -6.46 -19.00
CA ASN A 167 -9.05 -7.08 -17.68
C ASN A 167 -8.67 -8.57 -17.77
N PRO A 168 -8.20 -9.18 -16.65
CA PRO A 168 -8.05 -10.62 -16.54
C PRO A 168 -9.37 -11.35 -16.81
N THR A 169 -9.26 -12.59 -17.28
CA THR A 169 -10.39 -13.51 -17.39
C THR A 169 -10.61 -14.23 -16.05
N SER A 170 -11.72 -14.93 -15.91
CA SER A 170 -11.99 -15.73 -14.69
C SER A 170 -11.03 -16.92 -14.49
N ALA A 171 -10.19 -17.23 -15.49
CA ALA A 171 -9.18 -18.28 -15.40
C ALA A 171 -7.81 -17.74 -14.94
N ASP A 172 -7.61 -16.42 -14.97
CA ASP A 172 -6.38 -15.78 -14.57
C ASP A 172 -6.37 -15.57 -13.04
N PRO A 173 -5.23 -15.76 -12.35
CA PRO A 173 -5.19 -15.67 -10.88
C PRO A 173 -5.21 -14.23 -10.35
N GLU A 174 -4.70 -13.28 -11.12
CA GLU A 174 -4.66 -11.86 -10.74
C GLU A 174 -6.01 -11.17 -10.96
N THR A 175 -6.17 -10.02 -10.33
CA THR A 175 -7.30 -9.12 -10.54
C THR A 175 -6.80 -7.72 -10.86
N ILE A 176 -7.40 -7.08 -11.87
CA ILE A 176 -7.17 -5.66 -12.17
C ILE A 176 -8.48 -4.92 -11.88
N VAL A 177 -8.42 -3.94 -10.99
CA VAL A 177 -9.54 -3.02 -10.73
C VAL A 177 -9.20 -1.69 -11.37
N ARG A 178 -10.10 -1.24 -12.27
CA ARG A 178 -9.99 0.06 -12.95
C ARG A 178 -10.68 1.14 -12.13
N TYR A 179 -10.03 2.29 -11.98
CA TYR A 179 -10.58 3.39 -11.20
C TYR A 179 -11.89 3.94 -11.79
N GLU A 180 -12.03 3.94 -13.10
CA GLU A 180 -13.23 4.40 -13.82
C GLU A 180 -14.38 3.39 -13.84
N SER A 181 -14.16 2.18 -13.31
CA SER A 181 -15.22 1.16 -13.25
C SER A 181 -16.17 1.40 -12.09
N ASP A 182 -17.39 1.03 -12.26
CA ASP A 182 -18.68 1.38 -11.66
C ASP A 182 -18.88 1.05 -10.15
N ALA A 183 -17.84 0.83 -9.38
CA ALA A 183 -17.97 0.32 -8.01
C ALA A 183 -17.71 1.39 -6.93
N ILE A 184 -17.73 2.68 -7.28
CA ILE A 184 -17.61 3.76 -6.29
C ILE A 184 -18.91 3.86 -5.50
N TYR A 185 -18.80 3.86 -4.17
CA TYR A 185 -19.94 4.00 -3.26
C TYR A 185 -19.71 5.13 -2.26
N GLU A 186 -20.79 5.77 -1.84
CA GLU A 186 -20.76 6.77 -0.81
C GLU A 186 -20.81 6.09 0.57
N LEU A 187 -19.76 6.25 1.36
CA LEU A 187 -19.61 5.62 2.67
C LEU A 187 -20.14 6.50 3.81
N SER A 188 -19.97 7.79 3.67
CA SER A 188 -20.47 8.86 4.52
C SER A 188 -20.79 10.05 3.60
N LYS A 189 -21.54 11.02 4.09
CA LYS A 189 -21.89 12.20 3.27
C LYS A 189 -20.64 12.81 2.63
N ASP A 190 -20.65 12.93 1.31
CA ASP A 190 -19.59 13.52 0.50
C ASP A 190 -18.22 12.80 0.60
N ALA A 191 -18.20 11.56 1.15
CA ALA A 191 -17.04 10.69 1.22
C ALA A 191 -17.28 9.41 0.42
N PHE A 192 -16.53 9.22 -0.64
CA PHE A 192 -16.68 8.18 -1.66
C PHE A 192 -15.54 7.20 -1.62
N PHE A 193 -15.83 5.90 -1.81
CA PHE A 193 -14.85 4.84 -1.71
C PHE A 193 -14.94 3.89 -2.90
N LEU A 194 -13.80 3.30 -3.24
CA LEU A 194 -13.66 2.21 -4.20
C LEU A 194 -12.75 1.16 -3.59
N ASP A 195 -13.24 -0.06 -3.42
CA ASP A 195 -12.38 -1.18 -3.03
C ASP A 195 -11.53 -1.61 -4.23
N LEU A 196 -10.22 -1.61 -4.05
CA LEU A 196 -9.25 -1.96 -5.08
C LEU A 196 -8.77 -3.41 -4.94
N PHE A 197 -8.71 -3.93 -3.72
CA PHE A 197 -8.38 -5.32 -3.41
C PHE A 197 -9.08 -5.75 -2.12
N ALA A 198 -9.71 -6.91 -2.16
CA ALA A 198 -10.41 -7.50 -1.04
C ALA A 198 -10.66 -9.00 -1.34
N ARG A 199 -11.23 -9.75 -0.41
CA ARG A 199 -11.56 -11.18 -0.60
C ARG A 199 -12.35 -11.43 -1.88
N ARG A 200 -13.31 -10.57 -2.21
CA ARG A 200 -14.12 -10.69 -3.44
C ARG A 200 -13.28 -10.61 -4.73
N PHE A 201 -12.06 -10.06 -4.65
CA PHE A 201 -11.07 -9.99 -5.72
C PHE A 201 -9.92 -11.00 -5.54
N GLY A 202 -10.06 -11.95 -4.60
CA GLY A 202 -9.07 -12.99 -4.33
C GLY A 202 -7.98 -12.61 -3.33
N ALA A 203 -8.00 -11.39 -2.75
CA ALA A 203 -7.01 -10.98 -1.77
C ALA A 203 -7.17 -11.75 -0.45
N VAL A 204 -6.05 -12.16 0.13
CA VAL A 204 -5.98 -12.89 1.39
C VAL A 204 -5.06 -12.14 2.36
N GLY A 205 -5.58 -11.85 3.55
CA GLY A 205 -4.82 -11.20 4.62
C GLY A 205 -4.73 -9.68 4.52
N ILE A 206 -5.12 -9.09 3.38
CA ILE A 206 -5.24 -7.63 3.19
C ILE A 206 -6.52 -7.29 2.44
N CYS A 207 -7.05 -6.10 2.67
CA CYS A 207 -7.97 -5.41 1.77
C CYS A 207 -7.64 -3.92 1.79
N GLY A 208 -8.07 -3.22 0.75
CA GLY A 208 -7.80 -1.81 0.63
C GLY A 208 -8.44 -1.17 -0.58
N GLY A 209 -8.33 0.14 -0.66
CA GLY A 209 -8.96 0.88 -1.71
C GLY A 209 -8.60 2.36 -1.74
N HIS A 210 -9.32 3.07 -2.57
CA HIS A 210 -9.23 4.51 -2.74
C HIS A 210 -10.40 5.18 -2.02
N GLY A 211 -10.12 6.23 -1.24
CA GLY A 211 -11.11 7.11 -0.62
C GLY A 211 -10.97 8.53 -1.18
N ARG A 212 -12.11 9.18 -1.42
CA ARG A 212 -12.20 10.55 -1.90
C ARG A 212 -13.19 11.34 -1.05
N PHE A 213 -12.77 12.48 -0.53
CA PHE A 213 -13.54 13.34 0.34
C PHE A 213 -13.68 14.71 -0.29
N LEU A 214 -14.91 15.18 -0.50
CA LEU A 214 -15.19 16.56 -0.85
C LEU A 214 -14.93 17.48 0.35
N PRO A 215 -14.90 18.81 0.17
CA PRO A 215 -14.82 19.76 1.27
C PRO A 215 -15.84 19.45 2.38
N ASP A 216 -15.44 19.59 3.64
CA ASP A 216 -16.22 19.29 4.84
C ASP A 216 -16.64 17.82 5.04
N ALA A 217 -16.28 16.91 4.13
CA ALA A 217 -16.58 15.49 4.29
C ALA A 217 -15.80 14.87 5.45
N SER A 218 -16.42 13.92 6.14
CA SER A 218 -15.79 13.23 7.25
C SER A 218 -16.32 11.82 7.45
N LEU A 219 -15.48 10.93 8.01
CA LEU A 219 -15.94 9.65 8.55
C LEU A 219 -16.37 9.79 10.00
N PRO A 220 -17.34 8.98 10.46
CA PRO A 220 -17.63 8.86 11.88
C PRO A 220 -16.43 8.28 12.64
N CYS A 221 -16.34 8.53 13.95
CA CYS A 221 -15.35 7.88 14.80
C CYS A 221 -15.61 6.37 14.82
N HIS A 222 -14.58 5.58 14.57
CA HIS A 222 -14.69 4.12 14.44
C HIS A 222 -13.41 3.42 14.87
N ILE A 223 -13.50 2.11 15.00
CA ILE A 223 -12.38 1.19 15.26
C ILE A 223 -12.44 0.01 14.30
N HIS A 224 -11.29 -0.65 14.13
CA HIS A 224 -11.15 -1.93 13.42
C HIS A 224 -10.62 -3.03 14.32
N ASP A 225 -10.92 -4.28 13.97
CA ASP A 225 -10.35 -5.47 14.61
C ASP A 225 -9.01 -5.91 13.99
N PHE A 226 -8.38 -5.04 13.20
CA PHE A 226 -7.08 -5.20 12.54
C PHE A 226 -6.35 -3.85 12.46
N ASP A 227 -5.05 -3.91 12.15
CA ASP A 227 -4.24 -2.72 11.89
C ASP A 227 -4.62 -2.08 10.55
N GLU A 228 -4.48 -0.76 10.47
CA GLU A 228 -4.80 0.05 9.30
C GLU A 228 -3.64 0.97 8.91
N SER A 229 -3.48 1.19 7.61
CA SER A 229 -2.62 2.23 7.02
C SER A 229 -3.46 3.12 6.12
N ILE A 230 -3.30 4.45 6.25
CA ILE A 230 -3.93 5.44 5.38
C ILE A 230 -2.85 6.38 4.86
N THR A 231 -2.64 6.38 3.54
CA THR A 231 -1.71 7.26 2.84
C THR A 231 -2.49 8.33 2.11
N ILE A 232 -2.24 9.61 2.42
CA ILE A 232 -2.87 10.73 1.71
C ILE A 232 -2.16 10.90 0.37
N ILE A 233 -2.92 10.91 -0.72
CA ILE A 233 -2.38 10.97 -2.08
C ILE A 233 -2.77 12.23 -2.85
N LYS A 234 -3.68 13.03 -2.28
CA LYS A 234 -4.09 14.33 -2.81
C LYS A 234 -4.71 15.18 -1.70
N GLY A 235 -4.38 16.46 -1.67
CA GLY A 235 -4.95 17.42 -0.71
C GLY A 235 -4.45 17.21 0.71
N THR A 236 -5.24 17.69 1.66
CA THR A 236 -4.88 17.66 3.09
C THR A 236 -5.98 17.00 3.91
N ALA A 237 -5.61 16.08 4.79
CA ALA A 237 -6.51 15.40 5.71
C ALA A 237 -6.23 15.78 7.16
N MET A 238 -7.29 15.91 7.96
CA MET A 238 -7.20 15.93 9.41
C MET A 238 -7.50 14.53 9.95
N CYS A 239 -6.53 13.91 10.60
CA CYS A 239 -6.69 12.64 11.29
C CYS A 239 -6.85 12.89 12.78
N LEU A 240 -7.93 12.37 13.38
CA LEU A 240 -8.17 12.39 14.82
C LEU A 240 -8.01 10.97 15.39
N VAL A 241 -7.10 10.82 16.36
CA VAL A 241 -6.85 9.55 17.05
C VAL A 241 -6.75 9.82 18.53
N GLN A 242 -7.71 9.33 19.34
CA GLN A 242 -7.71 9.45 20.80
C GLN A 242 -7.42 10.88 21.29
N GLY A 243 -8.07 11.90 20.75
CA GLY A 243 -7.89 13.31 21.11
C GLY A 243 -6.67 14.01 20.51
N ARG A 244 -5.83 13.29 19.82
CA ARG A 244 -4.72 13.89 19.05
C ARG A 244 -5.16 14.25 17.67
N ARG A 245 -4.62 15.35 17.14
CA ARG A 245 -4.91 15.89 15.82
C ARG A 245 -3.64 15.87 14.99
N TYR A 246 -3.74 15.31 13.78
CA TYR A 246 -2.63 15.24 12.84
C TYR A 246 -3.12 15.73 11.48
N GLU A 247 -2.45 16.73 10.96
CA GLU A 247 -2.63 17.18 9.58
C GLU A 247 -1.69 16.37 8.69
N LEU A 248 -2.22 15.77 7.64
CA LEU A 248 -1.50 14.91 6.70
C LEU A 248 -1.72 15.40 5.27
N SER A 249 -0.66 15.33 4.46
CA SER A 249 -0.67 15.68 3.03
C SER A 249 0.43 14.90 2.29
N ASP A 250 0.43 14.98 0.97
CA ASP A 250 1.59 14.60 0.12
C ASP A 250 2.27 13.27 0.48
N CYS A 251 1.54 12.18 0.48
CA CYS A 251 2.01 10.84 0.84
C CYS A 251 2.34 10.64 2.32
N ASP A 252 1.99 11.56 3.22
CA ASP A 252 1.99 11.26 4.65
C ASP A 252 1.08 10.07 4.93
N THR A 253 1.54 9.19 5.83
CA THR A 253 0.83 7.95 6.15
C THR A 253 0.52 7.86 7.63
N ALA A 254 -0.74 7.59 7.96
CA ALA A 254 -1.16 7.21 9.30
C ALA A 254 -1.11 5.69 9.45
N PHE A 255 -0.45 5.19 10.48
CA PHE A 255 -0.58 3.82 10.96
C PHE A 255 -1.48 3.81 12.20
N ILE A 256 -2.59 3.11 12.12
CA ILE A 256 -3.58 2.98 13.18
C ILE A 256 -3.58 1.53 13.68
N PRO A 257 -3.04 1.25 14.85
CA PRO A 257 -3.14 -0.07 15.46
C PRO A 257 -4.59 -0.51 15.68
N LYS A 258 -4.83 -1.80 15.62
CA LYS A 258 -6.10 -2.45 15.94
C LYS A 258 -6.75 -1.85 17.18
N GLY A 259 -8.06 -1.57 17.09
CA GLY A 259 -8.90 -1.16 18.22
C GLY A 259 -8.78 0.32 18.62
N LEU A 260 -7.94 1.14 17.96
CA LEU A 260 -7.84 2.55 18.30
C LEU A 260 -8.97 3.37 17.65
N PRO A 261 -9.74 4.17 18.42
CA PRO A 261 -10.73 5.10 17.87
C PRO A 261 -10.06 6.18 17.04
N HIS A 262 -10.51 6.30 15.81
CA HIS A 262 -9.99 7.30 14.88
C HIS A 262 -11.04 7.73 13.85
N ARG A 263 -10.76 8.81 13.15
CA ARG A 263 -11.49 9.27 11.97
C ARG A 263 -10.68 10.23 11.13
N PHE A 264 -11.09 10.36 9.87
CA PHE A 264 -10.53 11.31 8.92
C PHE A 264 -11.57 12.35 8.50
N LEU A 265 -11.11 13.59 8.33
CA LEU A 265 -11.90 14.74 7.90
C LEU A 265 -11.13 15.48 6.82
N ASN A 266 -11.86 15.99 5.84
CA ASN A 266 -11.35 17.01 4.93
C ASN A 266 -11.85 18.36 5.43
N LEU A 267 -10.97 19.19 5.98
CA LEU A 267 -11.28 20.54 6.48
C LEU A 267 -10.79 21.61 5.50
N SER A 268 -10.30 21.22 4.32
CA SER A 268 -9.87 22.14 3.28
C SER A 268 -11.01 22.46 2.30
N ASP A 269 -10.83 23.50 1.50
CA ASP A 269 -11.75 23.89 0.41
C ASP A 269 -11.56 23.03 -0.86
N ASP A 270 -10.54 22.16 -0.88
CA ASP A 270 -10.19 21.28 -1.99
C ASP A 270 -10.55 19.81 -1.69
N GLU A 271 -10.63 19.00 -2.74
CA GLU A 271 -10.81 17.56 -2.62
C GLU A 271 -9.58 16.88 -2.00
N MET A 272 -9.80 15.98 -1.07
CA MET A 272 -8.78 15.11 -0.48
C MET A 272 -8.97 13.66 -0.93
N SER A 273 -7.88 12.95 -1.21
CA SER A 273 -7.91 11.53 -1.54
C SER A 273 -6.85 10.76 -0.76
N MET A 274 -7.17 9.47 -0.50
CA MET A 274 -6.31 8.55 0.24
C MET A 274 -6.31 7.16 -0.36
N VAL A 275 -5.25 6.41 -0.11
CA VAL A 275 -5.24 4.94 -0.19
C VAL A 275 -5.30 4.41 1.23
N TRP A 276 -6.28 3.54 1.50
CA TRP A 276 -6.43 2.85 2.77
C TRP A 276 -6.13 1.35 2.61
N VAL A 277 -5.52 0.75 3.63
CA VAL A 277 -5.16 -0.67 3.67
C VAL A 277 -5.40 -1.24 5.06
N TYR A 278 -6.06 -2.37 5.13
CA TYR A 278 -6.33 -3.13 6.35
C TYR A 278 -5.57 -4.46 6.37
N ALA A 279 -5.09 -4.84 7.55
CA ALA A 279 -4.53 -6.17 7.82
C ALA A 279 -5.65 -7.23 7.99
N GLY A 280 -6.57 -7.28 7.02
CA GLY A 280 -7.73 -8.17 6.98
C GLY A 280 -8.24 -8.28 5.55
N SER A 281 -8.93 -9.38 5.21
CA SER A 281 -9.39 -9.62 3.83
C SER A 281 -10.72 -8.94 3.49
N GLU A 282 -11.38 -8.35 4.46
CA GLU A 282 -12.67 -7.65 4.28
C GLU A 282 -12.64 -6.30 4.97
N PRO A 283 -13.19 -5.25 4.36
CA PRO A 283 -13.35 -3.98 5.01
C PRO A 283 -14.42 -4.11 6.10
N ASP A 284 -14.03 -3.93 7.35
CA ASP A 284 -14.92 -3.94 8.50
C ASP A 284 -14.59 -2.78 9.43
N ARG A 285 -15.60 -2.19 10.04
CA ARG A 285 -15.46 -1.15 11.04
C ARG A 285 -16.63 -1.12 11.98
N ARG A 286 -16.38 -0.74 13.22
CA ARG A 286 -17.38 -0.52 14.24
C ARG A 286 -17.40 0.95 14.63
N ILE A 287 -18.54 1.61 14.43
CA ILE A 287 -18.75 3.01 14.84
C ILE A 287 -18.76 3.08 16.36
N VAL A 288 -18.07 4.08 16.90
CA VAL A 288 -18.00 4.37 18.32
C VAL A 288 -18.34 5.85 18.59
N ASP A 289 -18.50 6.23 19.85
CA ASP A 289 -18.82 7.60 20.22
C ASP A 289 -17.73 8.57 19.73
N ALA A 290 -18.15 9.67 19.14
CA ALA A 290 -17.25 10.69 18.59
C ALA A 290 -16.32 11.32 19.63
N HIS A 291 -16.73 11.34 20.91
CA HIS A 291 -15.95 11.87 22.03
C HIS A 291 -14.66 11.08 22.29
N TYR A 292 -14.56 9.81 21.84
CA TYR A 292 -13.32 9.05 21.89
C TYR A 292 -12.28 9.59 20.90
N CYS A 293 -12.70 10.02 19.72
CA CYS A 293 -11.80 10.62 18.73
C CYS A 293 -11.39 12.04 19.11
N SER A 294 -12.28 12.83 19.75
CA SER A 294 -11.98 14.20 20.20
C SER A 294 -11.14 14.24 21.49
N GLY A 295 -11.05 13.12 22.22
CA GLY A 295 -10.35 13.02 23.51
C GLY A 295 -11.16 13.50 24.70
N GLU A 296 -12.44 13.79 24.53
CA GLU A 296 -13.36 14.14 25.62
C GLU A 296 -13.70 12.92 26.49
N LEU A 297 -13.64 11.72 25.90
CA LEU A 297 -13.76 10.44 26.60
C LEU A 297 -12.48 9.62 26.40
N THR A 298 -12.04 8.97 27.48
CA THR A 298 -10.92 8.01 27.41
C THR A 298 -11.43 6.67 26.86
N TRP A 299 -10.75 6.14 25.84
CA TRP A 299 -11.06 4.83 25.28
C TRP A 299 -10.70 3.71 26.26
N PRO A 300 -11.64 2.84 26.66
CA PRO A 300 -11.38 1.80 27.68
C PRO A 300 -10.35 0.74 27.23
N GLY A 301 -10.09 0.63 25.94
CA GLY A 301 -9.13 -0.30 25.38
C GLY A 301 -7.70 0.27 25.22
N ALA A 302 -7.45 1.50 25.64
CA ALA A 302 -6.13 2.14 25.51
C ALA A 302 -5.03 1.46 26.34
N ASP A 303 -5.38 0.71 27.35
CA ASP A 303 -4.45 -0.02 28.23
C ASP A 303 -4.14 -1.45 27.71
N LEU A 304 -4.77 -1.89 26.61
CA LEU A 304 -4.64 -3.24 26.04
C LEU A 304 -3.81 -3.29 24.76
N ALA A 305 -3.25 -2.16 24.30
CA ALA A 305 -2.44 -2.04 23.08
C ALA A 305 -0.94 -1.91 23.38
#